data_ea8e6242f37904d66528e2b6c71ab5e1
#
_entry.id   ea8e6242f37904d66528e2b6c71ab5e1
#
_cell.length_a   1.000
_cell.length_b   1.000
_cell.length_c   1.000
_cell.angle_alpha   90.00
_cell.angle_beta   90.00
_cell.angle_gamma   90.00
#
_symmetry.space_group_name_H-M   'P 1'
#
loop_
_entity.id
_entity.type
_entity.pdbx_description
1 polymer ?
#
loop_
_entity_poly.entity_id
_entity_poly.type
_entity_poly.pdbx_seq_one_letter_code
_entity_poly.pdbx_strand_id
1 'polypeptide(L)'
;GVIVGLDASTDLPGLWAAGECTESGLHGANRLASNSLLECFVYGEAAATDILERWDDLPEPPAIREWDESRVIDSDEEVVIKQNWTEIRRFMWNYVGIVRTTKRLERARHRIRMLGQEIDEYYGSFRVTTDLIELRNLHQAAYLIVESALARHESRGLHYTLDYPETKDTARDTVLVP
;
A
#
# COMPACT_ATOMS: atom_id res chain seq x y z
N GLY A 1 3.73 -1.60 -4.43
CA GLY A 1 4.85 -0.91 -3.77
C GLY A 1 5.08 0.48 -4.33
N VAL A 2 5.90 1.25 -3.65
CA VAL A 2 6.37 2.55 -4.14
C VAL A 2 7.40 2.30 -5.25
N ILE A 3 7.22 2.93 -6.41
CA ILE A 3 8.16 2.81 -7.53
C ILE A 3 9.47 3.49 -7.15
N VAL A 4 10.60 2.81 -7.38
CA VAL A 4 11.94 3.32 -7.07
C VAL A 4 12.90 3.14 -8.25
N GLY A 5 13.86 4.08 -8.37
CA GLY A 5 15.00 3.95 -9.26
C GLY A 5 16.06 2.96 -8.74
N LEU A 6 17.12 2.75 -9.51
CA LEU A 6 18.23 1.88 -9.10
C LEU A 6 19.02 2.42 -7.90
N ASP A 7 18.92 3.72 -7.65
CA ASP A 7 19.45 4.45 -6.50
C ASP A 7 18.50 4.47 -5.29
N ALA A 8 17.40 3.73 -5.38
CA ALA A 8 16.29 3.70 -4.41
C ALA A 8 15.51 5.03 -4.26
N SER A 9 15.78 6.04 -5.10
CA SER A 9 15.01 7.29 -5.10
C SER A 9 13.58 7.06 -5.60
N THR A 10 12.63 7.82 -5.06
CA THR A 10 11.25 7.87 -5.54
C THR A 10 11.05 9.06 -6.46
N ASP A 11 9.84 9.23 -7.03
CA ASP A 11 9.44 10.41 -7.78
C ASP A 11 9.23 11.65 -6.88
N LEU A 12 9.20 11.47 -5.55
CA LEU A 12 9.13 12.57 -4.60
C LEU A 12 10.55 12.97 -4.17
N PRO A 13 11.01 14.20 -4.49
CA PRO A 13 12.36 14.64 -4.14
C PRO A 13 12.64 14.58 -2.63
N GLY A 14 13.78 14.00 -2.25
CA GLY A 14 14.18 13.82 -0.85
C GLY A 14 13.54 12.59 -0.17
N LEU A 15 12.87 11.72 -0.92
CA LEU A 15 12.33 10.46 -0.40
C LEU A 15 12.96 9.26 -1.12
N TRP A 16 13.51 8.35 -0.34
CA TRP A 16 14.01 7.05 -0.77
C TRP A 16 13.20 5.94 -0.13
N ALA A 17 13.12 4.81 -0.80
CA ALA A 17 12.47 3.62 -0.25
C ALA A 17 13.25 2.36 -0.62
N ALA A 18 13.30 1.40 0.30
CA ALA A 18 13.96 0.11 0.11
C ALA A 18 13.18 -1.01 0.79
N GLY A 19 13.22 -2.21 0.22
CA GLY A 19 12.61 -3.40 0.79
C GLY A 19 11.21 -3.70 0.30
N GLU A 20 10.44 -4.48 1.05
CA GLU A 20 9.12 -5.00 0.62
C GLU A 20 8.05 -3.92 0.37
N CYS A 21 8.28 -2.69 0.81
CA CYS A 21 7.39 -1.56 0.51
C CYS A 21 7.58 -1.00 -0.91
N THR A 22 8.64 -1.42 -1.62
CA THR A 22 9.01 -0.88 -2.93
C THR A 22 8.53 -1.75 -4.09
N GLU A 23 8.51 -1.13 -5.26
CA GLU A 23 8.40 -1.77 -6.57
C GLU A 23 9.65 -1.37 -7.38
N SER A 24 10.60 -2.27 -7.46
CA SER A 24 11.87 -2.11 -8.17
C SER A 24 11.88 -2.77 -9.56
N GLY A 25 10.80 -3.46 -9.95
CA GLY A 25 10.73 -4.28 -11.14
C GLY A 25 11.45 -5.64 -11.04
N LEU A 26 12.20 -5.89 -9.97
CA LEU A 26 13.00 -7.10 -9.81
C LEU A 26 12.16 -8.38 -9.77
N HIS A 27 11.02 -8.34 -9.10
CA HIS A 27 10.25 -9.55 -8.80
C HIS A 27 9.23 -9.92 -9.89
N GLY A 28 9.01 -9.06 -10.87
CA GLY A 28 8.01 -9.26 -11.91
C GLY A 28 6.63 -9.57 -11.33
N ALA A 29 5.94 -10.56 -11.90
CA ALA A 29 4.60 -10.94 -11.45
C ALA A 29 4.57 -11.74 -10.14
N ASN A 30 5.70 -12.27 -9.69
CA ASN A 30 5.83 -13.02 -8.43
C ASN A 30 7.29 -13.04 -7.95
N ARG A 31 7.47 -12.85 -6.67
CA ARG A 31 8.78 -12.85 -6.03
C ARG A 31 9.37 -14.26 -5.94
N LEU A 32 10.64 -14.41 -6.34
CA LEU A 32 11.42 -15.60 -6.02
C LEU A 32 11.80 -15.56 -4.52
N ALA A 33 11.60 -16.68 -3.83
CA ALA A 33 11.93 -16.80 -2.41
C ALA A 33 13.36 -16.37 -2.11
N SER A 34 13.58 -15.71 -0.99
CA SER A 34 14.84 -15.15 -0.49
C SER A 34 15.38 -13.90 -1.20
N ASN A 35 14.89 -13.53 -2.39
CA ASN A 35 15.35 -12.35 -3.10
C ASN A 35 14.97 -11.03 -2.41
N SER A 36 13.91 -11.00 -1.61
CA SER A 36 13.51 -9.78 -0.88
C SER A 36 14.57 -9.30 0.10
N LEU A 37 15.25 -10.20 0.81
CA LEU A 37 16.32 -9.80 1.72
C LEU A 37 17.52 -9.23 0.97
N LEU A 38 17.90 -9.82 -0.17
CA LEU A 38 18.96 -9.29 -1.03
C LEU A 38 18.59 -7.90 -1.56
N GLU A 39 17.36 -7.73 -2.00
CA GLU A 39 16.83 -6.45 -2.44
C GLU A 39 16.93 -5.39 -1.32
N CYS A 40 16.50 -5.71 -0.10
CA CYS A 40 16.61 -4.80 1.04
C CYS A 40 18.05 -4.32 1.27
N PHE A 41 19.04 -5.20 1.19
CA PHE A 41 20.44 -4.82 1.37
C PHE A 41 20.98 -3.98 0.22
N VAL A 42 20.74 -4.40 -1.02
CA VAL A 42 21.24 -3.70 -2.21
C VAL A 42 20.65 -2.30 -2.32
N TYR A 43 19.33 -2.19 -2.20
CA TYR A 43 18.66 -0.87 -2.28
C TYR A 43 18.89 -0.02 -1.03
N GLY A 44 19.07 -0.62 0.14
CA GLY A 44 19.48 0.11 1.34
C GLY A 44 20.86 0.74 1.21
N GLU A 45 21.83 0.00 0.62
CA GLU A 45 23.16 0.53 0.33
C GLU A 45 23.11 1.61 -0.77
N ALA A 46 22.35 1.37 -1.85
CA ALA A 46 22.16 2.35 -2.92
C ALA A 46 21.55 3.65 -2.42
N ALA A 47 20.50 3.58 -1.59
CA ALA A 47 19.88 4.74 -0.97
C ALA A 47 20.89 5.51 -0.10
N ALA A 48 21.64 4.82 0.75
CA ALA A 48 22.64 5.46 1.60
C ALA A 48 23.72 6.17 0.79
N THR A 49 24.19 5.56 -0.30
CA THR A 49 25.19 6.14 -1.19
C THR A 49 24.66 7.39 -1.87
N ASP A 50 23.48 7.32 -2.49
CA ASP A 50 22.87 8.45 -3.18
C ASP A 50 22.56 9.62 -2.22
N ILE A 51 22.08 9.34 -1.01
CA ILE A 51 21.84 10.34 0.02
C ILE A 51 23.13 11.04 0.41
N LEU A 52 24.22 10.29 0.62
CA LEU A 52 25.51 10.86 1.00
C LEU A 52 26.11 11.71 -0.11
N GLU A 53 25.99 11.28 -1.37
CA GLU A 53 26.48 12.05 -2.52
C GLU A 53 25.72 13.35 -2.73
N ARG A 54 24.45 13.40 -2.41
CA ARG A 54 23.58 14.57 -2.56
C ARG A 54 23.37 15.37 -1.27
N TRP A 55 24.03 14.99 -0.18
CA TRP A 55 23.75 15.55 1.15
C TRP A 55 23.72 17.09 1.19
N ASP A 56 24.69 17.71 0.56
CA ASP A 56 24.82 19.16 0.54
C ASP A 56 23.81 19.85 -0.41
N ASP A 57 23.24 19.10 -1.35
CA ASP A 57 22.25 19.58 -2.33
C ASP A 57 20.81 19.33 -1.90
N LEU A 58 20.59 18.56 -0.81
CA LEU A 58 19.26 18.27 -0.32
C LEU A 58 18.62 19.52 0.29
N PRO A 59 17.35 19.80 -0.04
CA PRO A 59 16.65 20.91 0.58
C PRO A 59 16.46 20.67 2.08
N GLU A 60 16.59 21.71 2.87
CA GLU A 60 16.23 21.62 4.29
C GLU A 60 14.75 21.16 4.42
N PRO A 61 14.47 20.21 5.32
CA PRO A 61 13.10 19.77 5.53
C PRO A 61 12.25 20.95 6.05
N PRO A 62 11.00 21.09 5.58
CA PRO A 62 10.11 22.15 6.06
C PRO A 62 9.84 21.96 7.56
N ALA A 63 9.65 23.08 8.25
CA ALA A 63 9.25 23.03 9.65
C ALA A 63 7.96 22.22 9.81
N ILE A 64 8.01 21.17 10.62
CA ILE A 64 6.86 20.34 10.92
C ILE A 64 6.00 21.08 11.96
N ARG A 65 4.71 21.22 11.67
CA ARG A 65 3.75 21.76 12.65
C ARG A 65 3.64 20.81 13.84
N GLU A 66 3.48 21.38 15.03
CA GLU A 66 3.14 20.57 16.20
C GLU A 66 1.81 19.83 15.95
N TRP A 67 1.73 18.62 16.49
CA TRP A 67 0.51 17.81 16.40
C TRP A 67 -0.58 18.47 17.25
N ASP A 68 -1.71 18.81 16.63
CA ASP A 68 -2.83 19.47 17.30
C ASP A 68 -3.92 18.46 17.68
N GLU A 69 -4.01 18.19 18.97
CA GLU A 69 -5.06 17.33 19.55
C GLU A 69 -6.24 18.12 20.16
N SER A 70 -6.31 19.43 19.93
CA SER A 70 -7.32 20.29 20.57
C SER A 70 -8.78 19.96 20.20
N ARG A 71 -8.99 19.21 19.12
CA ARG A 71 -10.32 18.86 18.59
C ARG A 71 -10.69 17.40 18.75
N VAL A 72 -9.84 16.59 19.33
CA VAL A 72 -10.07 15.15 19.51
C VAL A 72 -10.28 14.79 20.96
N ILE A 73 -11.04 13.75 21.18
CA ILE A 73 -11.30 13.17 22.51
C ILE A 73 -10.73 11.77 22.59
N ASP A 74 -10.54 11.26 23.79
CA ASP A 74 -10.17 9.86 23.99
C ASP A 74 -11.32 8.97 23.53
N SER A 75 -10.99 7.90 22.79
CA SER A 75 -12.01 6.94 22.36
C SER A 75 -12.44 6.09 23.56
N ASP A 76 -13.75 5.98 23.73
CA ASP A 76 -14.40 5.04 24.66
C ASP A 76 -14.74 3.69 23.99
N GLU A 77 -14.61 3.58 22.67
CA GLU A 77 -15.00 2.41 21.88
C GLU A 77 -13.88 1.85 21.00
N GLU A 78 -12.84 1.24 21.57
CA GLU A 78 -11.83 0.50 20.81
C GLU A 78 -12.40 -0.67 19.98
N VAL A 79 -13.65 -1.04 20.25
CA VAL A 79 -14.32 -2.14 19.55
C VAL A 79 -14.46 -1.85 18.05
N VAL A 80 -14.63 -0.59 17.66
CA VAL A 80 -14.73 -0.17 16.25
C VAL A 80 -13.45 -0.50 15.47
N ILE A 81 -12.29 -0.21 16.06
CA ILE A 81 -10.99 -0.48 15.43
C ILE A 81 -10.81 -1.99 15.21
N LYS A 82 -11.08 -2.81 16.23
CA LYS A 82 -10.94 -4.27 16.16
C LYS A 82 -11.94 -4.91 15.20
N GLN A 83 -13.16 -4.39 15.15
CA GLN A 83 -14.20 -4.86 14.23
C GLN A 83 -13.79 -4.58 12.78
N ASN A 84 -13.42 -3.36 12.46
CA ASN A 84 -13.03 -2.95 11.10
C ASN A 84 -11.78 -3.69 10.63
N TRP A 85 -10.80 -3.88 11.51
CA TRP A 85 -9.63 -4.72 11.25
C TRP A 85 -10.01 -6.14 10.85
N THR A 86 -10.88 -6.77 11.63
CA THR A 86 -11.33 -8.15 11.39
C THR A 86 -12.14 -8.23 10.09
N GLU A 87 -12.99 -7.24 9.84
CA GLU A 87 -13.82 -7.19 8.64
C GLU A 87 -12.99 -7.05 7.36
N ILE A 88 -12.01 -6.12 7.33
CA ILE A 88 -11.10 -5.95 6.20
C ILE A 88 -10.39 -7.27 5.88
N ARG A 89 -9.79 -7.90 6.87
CA ARG A 89 -9.07 -9.17 6.66
C ARG A 89 -10.00 -10.27 6.12
N ARG A 90 -11.23 -10.37 6.65
CA ARG A 90 -12.19 -11.40 6.27
C ARG A 90 -12.67 -11.24 4.84
N PHE A 91 -13.03 -10.03 4.40
CA PHE A 91 -13.49 -9.87 3.03
C PHE A 91 -12.35 -9.86 2.01
N MET A 92 -11.15 -9.38 2.37
CA MET A 92 -9.96 -9.54 1.53
C MET A 92 -9.68 -11.02 1.27
N TRP A 93 -9.75 -11.86 2.30
CA TRP A 93 -9.62 -13.31 2.15
C TRP A 93 -10.71 -13.91 1.25
N ASN A 94 -11.97 -13.54 1.47
CA ASN A 94 -13.12 -14.17 0.82
C ASN A 94 -13.34 -13.70 -0.62
N TYR A 95 -13.04 -12.43 -0.93
CA TYR A 95 -13.38 -11.82 -2.22
C TYR A 95 -12.17 -11.47 -3.07
N VAL A 96 -11.00 -11.26 -2.47
CA VAL A 96 -9.78 -10.79 -3.13
C VAL A 96 -8.66 -11.85 -3.09
N GLY A 97 -8.98 -13.06 -2.65
CA GLY A 97 -8.04 -14.18 -2.53
C GLY A 97 -7.50 -14.67 -3.88
N ILE A 98 -7.07 -15.93 -3.92
CA ILE A 98 -6.33 -16.51 -5.06
C ILE A 98 -7.13 -16.48 -6.36
N VAL A 99 -8.41 -16.92 -6.31
CA VAL A 99 -9.28 -16.96 -7.49
C VAL A 99 -10.25 -15.80 -7.46
N ARG A 100 -10.08 -14.88 -8.40
CA ARG A 100 -10.80 -13.62 -8.45
C ARG A 100 -11.88 -13.62 -9.54
N THR A 101 -12.90 -12.79 -9.35
CA THR A 101 -13.86 -12.38 -10.39
C THR A 101 -14.13 -10.90 -10.25
N THR A 102 -14.45 -10.22 -11.33
CA THR A 102 -14.83 -8.80 -11.33
C THR A 102 -15.92 -8.51 -10.30
N LYS A 103 -16.96 -9.36 -10.31
CA LYS A 103 -18.09 -9.23 -9.37
C LYS A 103 -17.66 -9.30 -7.89
N ARG A 104 -16.71 -10.18 -7.52
CA ARG A 104 -16.17 -10.26 -6.16
C ARG A 104 -15.33 -9.05 -5.81
N LEU A 105 -14.48 -8.60 -6.73
CA LEU A 105 -13.64 -7.43 -6.55
C LEU A 105 -14.47 -6.15 -6.40
N GLU A 106 -15.56 -5.98 -7.17
CA GLU A 106 -16.48 -4.86 -7.02
C GLU A 106 -17.19 -4.83 -5.66
N ARG A 107 -17.56 -6.01 -5.13
CA ARG A 107 -18.10 -6.11 -3.77
C ARG A 107 -17.07 -5.71 -2.72
N ALA A 108 -15.83 -6.17 -2.85
CA ALA A 108 -14.75 -5.78 -1.97
C ALA A 108 -14.51 -4.27 -2.03
N ARG A 109 -14.45 -3.68 -3.24
CA ARG A 109 -14.31 -2.24 -3.44
C ARG A 109 -15.39 -1.44 -2.74
N HIS A 110 -16.65 -1.87 -2.86
CA HIS A 110 -17.76 -1.20 -2.19
C HIS A 110 -17.60 -1.22 -0.66
N ARG A 111 -17.27 -2.38 -0.08
CA ARG A 111 -17.05 -2.49 1.37
C ARG A 111 -15.85 -1.68 1.85
N ILE A 112 -14.73 -1.72 1.13
CA ILE A 112 -13.53 -0.93 1.46
C ILE A 112 -13.87 0.56 1.50
N ARG A 113 -14.60 1.07 0.51
CA ARG A 113 -14.99 2.50 0.49
C ARG A 113 -15.87 2.88 1.68
N MET A 114 -16.81 2.03 2.08
CA MET A 114 -17.63 2.26 3.26
C MET A 114 -16.79 2.31 4.53
N LEU A 115 -15.92 1.33 4.72
CA LEU A 115 -15.03 1.28 5.88
C LEU A 115 -14.03 2.44 5.91
N GLY A 116 -13.58 2.91 4.73
CA GLY A 116 -12.73 4.09 4.62
C GLY A 116 -13.38 5.34 5.19
N GLN A 117 -14.64 5.58 4.86
CA GLN A 117 -15.39 6.72 5.40
C GLN A 117 -15.50 6.63 6.94
N GLU A 118 -15.84 5.47 7.47
CA GLU A 118 -15.93 5.24 8.91
C GLU A 118 -14.57 5.43 9.62
N ILE A 119 -13.49 4.92 9.02
CA ILE A 119 -12.13 5.08 9.55
C ILE A 119 -11.70 6.56 9.52
N ASP A 120 -11.99 7.28 8.44
CA ASP A 120 -11.65 8.70 8.30
C ASP A 120 -12.44 9.57 9.32
N GLU A 121 -13.73 9.30 9.54
CA GLU A 121 -14.54 9.95 10.56
C GLU A 121 -13.99 9.69 11.96
N TYR A 122 -13.62 8.44 12.24
CA TYR A 122 -13.04 8.06 13.52
C TYR A 122 -11.66 8.71 13.72
N TYR A 123 -10.81 8.71 12.70
CA TYR A 123 -9.50 9.34 12.73
C TYR A 123 -9.55 10.86 12.96
N GLY A 124 -10.58 11.52 12.44
CA GLY A 124 -10.79 12.95 12.62
C GLY A 124 -11.39 13.34 13.97
N SER A 125 -12.02 12.40 14.69
CA SER A 125 -12.78 12.66 15.91
C SER A 125 -12.09 12.23 17.19
N PHE A 126 -11.22 11.21 17.12
CA PHE A 126 -10.58 10.61 18.28
C PHE A 126 -9.07 10.76 18.25
N ARG A 127 -8.47 10.69 19.46
CA ARG A 127 -7.01 10.71 19.60
C ARG A 127 -6.38 9.55 18.83
N VAL A 128 -5.35 9.86 18.06
CA VAL A 128 -4.66 8.87 17.22
C VAL A 128 -3.88 7.89 18.10
N THR A 129 -4.14 6.62 17.90
CA THR A 129 -3.44 5.50 18.54
C THR A 129 -2.68 4.68 17.50
N THR A 130 -1.75 3.85 17.93
CA THR A 130 -1.03 2.91 17.04
C THR A 130 -2.02 2.02 16.28
N ASP A 131 -3.01 1.45 16.96
CA ASP A 131 -4.00 0.56 16.36
C ASP A 131 -4.85 1.28 15.29
N LEU A 132 -5.16 2.55 15.50
CA LEU A 132 -5.90 3.36 14.52
C LEU A 132 -5.04 3.67 13.28
N ILE A 133 -3.76 3.98 13.47
CA ILE A 133 -2.82 4.16 12.35
C ILE A 133 -2.67 2.87 11.55
N GLU A 134 -2.50 1.74 12.23
CA GLU A 134 -2.38 0.44 11.58
C GLU A 134 -3.66 0.06 10.82
N LEU A 135 -4.84 0.32 11.40
CA LEU A 135 -6.12 0.11 10.72
C LEU A 135 -6.23 0.94 9.44
N ARG A 136 -5.88 2.23 9.50
CA ARG A 136 -5.86 3.11 8.32
C ARG A 136 -4.90 2.59 7.25
N ASN A 137 -3.71 2.17 7.66
CA ASN A 137 -2.71 1.64 6.74
C ASN A 137 -3.17 0.30 6.12
N LEU A 138 -3.79 -0.58 6.90
CA LEU A 138 -4.38 -1.83 6.41
C LEU A 138 -5.49 -1.55 5.39
N HIS A 139 -6.37 -0.59 5.69
CA HIS A 139 -7.41 -0.15 4.75
C HIS A 139 -6.81 0.38 3.45
N GLN A 140 -5.80 1.26 3.51
CA GLN A 140 -5.14 1.81 2.33
C GLN A 140 -4.49 0.71 1.47
N ALA A 141 -3.79 -0.22 2.08
CA ALA A 141 -3.20 -1.37 1.38
C ALA A 141 -4.27 -2.23 0.70
N ALA A 142 -5.36 -2.53 1.41
CA ALA A 142 -6.49 -3.29 0.87
C ALA A 142 -7.15 -2.57 -0.32
N TYR A 143 -7.35 -1.26 -0.22
CA TYR A 143 -7.89 -0.42 -1.30
C TYR A 143 -7.02 -0.50 -2.56
N LEU A 144 -5.70 -0.29 -2.42
CA LEU A 144 -4.76 -0.34 -3.54
C LEU A 144 -4.71 -1.73 -4.20
N ILE A 145 -4.77 -2.81 -3.42
CA ILE A 145 -4.82 -4.18 -3.94
C ILE A 145 -6.08 -4.40 -4.78
N VAL A 146 -7.24 -3.96 -4.29
CA VAL A 146 -8.51 -4.15 -5.00
C VAL A 146 -8.59 -3.33 -6.28
N GLU A 147 -8.19 -2.05 -6.24
CA GLU A 147 -8.19 -1.20 -7.44
C GLU A 147 -7.18 -1.71 -8.49
N SER A 148 -5.99 -2.16 -8.06
CA SER A 148 -5.01 -2.78 -8.97
C SER A 148 -5.56 -4.06 -9.60
N ALA A 149 -6.25 -4.91 -8.82
CA ALA A 149 -6.85 -6.13 -9.32
C ALA A 149 -8.00 -5.87 -10.31
N LEU A 150 -8.80 -4.83 -10.08
CA LEU A 150 -9.88 -4.41 -10.99
C LEU A 150 -9.33 -3.80 -12.28
N ALA A 151 -8.23 -3.07 -12.21
CA ALA A 151 -7.60 -2.47 -13.39
C ALA A 151 -6.95 -3.51 -14.32
N ARG A 152 -6.57 -4.68 -13.81
CA ARG A 152 -5.85 -5.71 -14.57
C ARG A 152 -6.79 -6.72 -15.22
N HIS A 153 -7.07 -6.56 -16.50
CA HIS A 153 -7.91 -7.45 -17.30
C HIS A 153 -7.09 -8.52 -18.04
N GLU A 154 -6.39 -9.33 -17.27
CA GLU A 154 -5.64 -10.53 -17.69
C GLU A 154 -5.33 -11.38 -16.47
N SER A 155 -4.95 -12.64 -16.67
CA SER A 155 -4.36 -13.48 -15.63
C SER A 155 -2.85 -13.56 -15.86
N ARG A 156 -2.05 -13.10 -14.86
CA ARG A 156 -0.59 -13.07 -14.93
C ARG A 156 0.03 -13.16 -13.53
N GLY A 157 0.97 -14.06 -13.36
CA GLY A 157 1.61 -14.30 -12.07
C GLY A 157 0.60 -14.72 -11.01
N LEU A 158 0.57 -14.04 -9.88
CA LEU A 158 -0.37 -14.30 -8.79
C LEU A 158 -1.78 -13.72 -9.02
N HIS A 159 -1.95 -12.83 -9.99
CA HIS A 159 -3.26 -12.32 -10.35
C HIS A 159 -3.95 -13.31 -11.28
N TYR A 160 -4.89 -14.08 -10.73
CA TYR A 160 -5.72 -15.01 -11.49
C TYR A 160 -7.20 -14.62 -11.38
N THR A 161 -7.84 -14.39 -12.53
CA THR A 161 -9.26 -14.03 -12.61
C THR A 161 -10.00 -14.90 -13.61
N LEU A 162 -11.18 -15.40 -13.21
CA LEU A 162 -12.00 -16.23 -14.09
C LEU A 162 -12.62 -15.46 -15.25
N ASP A 163 -12.77 -14.13 -15.13
CA ASP A 163 -13.38 -13.31 -16.18
C ASP A 163 -12.37 -12.98 -17.29
N TYR A 164 -11.05 -13.05 -17.00
CA TYR A 164 -9.95 -12.82 -17.93
C TYR A 164 -8.86 -13.86 -17.70
N PRO A 165 -9.07 -15.13 -18.08
CA PRO A 165 -8.14 -16.22 -17.75
C PRO A 165 -6.83 -16.16 -18.55
N GLU A 166 -6.84 -15.50 -19.72
CA GLU A 166 -5.70 -15.43 -20.62
C GLU A 166 -4.73 -14.30 -20.25
N THR A 167 -3.47 -14.49 -20.56
CA THR A 167 -2.43 -13.46 -20.50
C THR A 167 -2.46 -12.60 -21.76
N LYS A 168 -2.29 -11.31 -21.65
CA LYS A 168 -2.07 -10.42 -22.78
C LYS A 168 -0.69 -10.63 -23.40
N ASP A 169 -0.56 -10.41 -24.71
CA ASP A 169 0.72 -10.57 -25.43
C ASP A 169 1.82 -9.65 -24.88
N THR A 170 1.44 -8.44 -24.49
CA THR A 170 2.35 -7.45 -23.92
C THR A 170 2.11 -7.30 -22.42
N ALA A 171 3.13 -7.65 -21.63
CA ALA A 171 3.13 -7.37 -20.21
C ALA A 171 3.22 -5.86 -19.96
N ARG A 172 2.38 -5.36 -19.07
CA ARG A 172 2.42 -3.97 -18.60
C ARG A 172 2.20 -3.93 -17.10
N ASP A 173 2.88 -3.03 -16.43
CA ASP A 173 2.68 -2.82 -15.00
C ASP A 173 1.31 -2.20 -14.73
N THR A 174 0.74 -2.50 -13.55
CA THR A 174 -0.46 -1.83 -13.07
C THR A 174 -0.01 -0.66 -12.19
N VAL A 175 -0.16 0.53 -12.71
CA VAL A 175 0.20 1.77 -12.00
C VAL A 175 -1.08 2.49 -11.61
N LEU A 176 -1.23 2.80 -10.32
CA LEU A 176 -2.29 3.65 -9.79
C LEU A 176 -1.70 5.04 -9.53
N VAL A 177 -2.37 6.05 -10.04
CA VAL A 177 -1.99 7.46 -9.84
C VAL A 177 -3.06 8.08 -8.94
N PRO A 178 -2.68 8.91 -7.93
CA PRO A 178 -3.60 9.59 -7.01
C PRO A 178 -4.64 10.45 -7.73
#